data_eac996378cd47d9299fdcb11a584f631
#
_entry.id   eac996378cd47d9299fdcb11a584f631
#
_cell.length_a   1.000
_cell.length_b   1.000
_cell.length_c   1.000
_cell.angle_alpha   90.00
_cell.angle_beta   90.00
_cell.angle_gamma   90.00
#
_symmetry.space_group_name_H-M   'P 1'
#
loop_
_entity.id
_entity.type
_entity.pdbx_description
1 polymer ?
#
loop_
_entity_poly.entity_id
_entity_poly.type
_entity_poly.pdbx_seq_one_letter_code
_entity_poly.pdbx_strand_id
1 'polypeptide(L)'
;MAKEQLCNYTYGEMLVSPGYDVDFAIGTTYSVNPQALLIIPMALGLLSSNNEAAVQSPICLLEGIRRSANKFVLFCNKGGTHIPSNCQPYLSLMDNCIYEVQSPQKSQFLSNFHPKVWIIKETNREEKNDQQIKVIVMSRNLTLDNNLDMVVSLTGKIGKQTINNKKHKPLIDFLTSLIPLMGNGTTNNQHIIKDKKKKMKMVIESIRKVKHFEIDTDLFEKDGYEFIPILFGQNLNKNISYPEAWQGTDQMTISPFIDIKTLRELDKNTKNRHILVTTSGYVSKDIYDLFNKENHEIYVMKDGMTHNDIMPTDLHAKTFLVCNPKGEYGNFLFVGSANATYAAFHKNSEFIIRLQYKYGKHLVFDSFKEEFLQMDAREESKIFETVNFPPESEETHETSELEAFVRNYITNNFLAKCYSCKDGKYNVIIKAGHHDNRYRIQIAPMQTAGYKVELENEAILSNLTLAQLSDFYIISVQDANEQNMDKVIKIPTEGIPYEDRDIAIYKTFVDSKEKFLRYLSFILTDDIDEYLFDAEQSMKLIAQHGNDKDSVPLSLNIYEQLLKAASSNPKKFIEIEDVIRKIGKEEYTQEFLEIYKTFKEAIKQK
;
A
#
# COMPACT_ATOMS: atom_id res chain seq x y z
N MET A 1 4.77 -20.76 -26.55
CA MET A 1 4.21 -19.97 -25.45
C MET A 1 4.41 -18.52 -25.81
N ALA A 2 3.44 -17.63 -25.60
CA ALA A 2 3.66 -16.21 -25.79
C ALA A 2 4.76 -15.79 -24.82
N LYS A 3 5.80 -15.08 -25.31
CA LYS A 3 6.81 -14.46 -24.46
C LYS A 3 6.05 -13.45 -23.60
N GLU A 4 5.84 -13.76 -22.33
CA GLU A 4 5.41 -12.77 -21.37
C GLU A 4 6.57 -11.80 -21.21
N GLN A 5 6.45 -10.62 -21.82
CA GLN A 5 7.35 -9.52 -21.58
C GLN A 5 7.21 -9.10 -20.11
N LEU A 6 8.27 -8.58 -19.48
CA LEU A 6 8.20 -7.88 -18.20
C LEU A 6 7.04 -6.88 -18.28
N CYS A 7 5.95 -7.17 -17.57
CA CYS A 7 4.74 -6.36 -17.64
C CYS A 7 4.86 -5.23 -16.62
N ASN A 8 4.84 -3.99 -17.07
CA ASN A 8 4.73 -2.81 -16.21
C ASN A 8 3.28 -2.64 -15.77
N TYR A 9 2.88 -3.31 -14.68
CA TYR A 9 1.59 -3.05 -14.06
C TYR A 9 1.71 -1.88 -13.09
N THR A 10 0.83 -0.90 -13.23
CA THR A 10 0.69 0.12 -12.21
C THR A 10 -0.08 -0.46 -11.00
N TYR A 11 0.20 0.07 -9.82
CA TYR A 11 -0.48 -0.34 -8.59
C TYR A 11 -2.02 -0.23 -8.72
N GLY A 12 -2.49 0.81 -9.42
CA GLY A 12 -3.91 1.05 -9.62
C GLY A 12 -4.60 0.02 -10.49
N GLU A 13 -3.96 -0.42 -11.57
CA GLU A 13 -4.51 -1.44 -12.49
C GLU A 13 -4.70 -2.79 -11.81
N MET A 14 -3.81 -3.11 -10.85
CA MET A 14 -3.89 -4.36 -10.12
C MET A 14 -5.02 -4.39 -9.10
N LEU A 15 -5.37 -3.25 -8.48
CA LEU A 15 -6.28 -3.21 -7.34
C LEU A 15 -7.72 -3.50 -7.70
N VAL A 16 -8.21 -3.04 -8.85
CA VAL A 16 -9.64 -3.12 -9.20
C VAL A 16 -9.84 -3.94 -10.47
N SER A 17 -10.80 -4.87 -10.41
CA SER A 17 -11.15 -5.68 -11.57
C SER A 17 -12.00 -4.86 -12.56
N PRO A 18 -11.76 -4.97 -13.89
CA PRO A 18 -12.57 -4.29 -14.88
C PRO A 18 -14.08 -4.62 -14.71
N GLY A 19 -14.91 -3.59 -14.72
CA GLY A 19 -16.37 -3.73 -14.57
C GLY A 19 -16.87 -3.90 -13.12
N TYR A 20 -15.99 -3.83 -12.12
CA TYR A 20 -16.35 -3.96 -10.71
C TYR A 20 -16.17 -2.66 -9.94
N ASP A 21 -16.96 -2.48 -8.89
CA ASP A 21 -16.81 -1.45 -7.87
C ASP A 21 -16.25 -2.07 -6.59
N VAL A 22 -15.36 -1.35 -5.92
CA VAL A 22 -14.82 -1.79 -4.63
C VAL A 22 -15.80 -1.54 -3.52
N ASP A 23 -16.18 -2.61 -2.79
CA ASP A 23 -16.97 -2.52 -1.57
C ASP A 23 -16.07 -2.21 -0.38
N PHE A 24 -14.99 -2.98 -0.21
CA PHE A 24 -14.00 -2.79 0.84
C PHE A 24 -12.67 -3.47 0.52
N ALA A 25 -11.56 -2.78 0.79
CA ALA A 25 -10.21 -3.26 0.58
C ALA A 25 -9.41 -3.30 1.89
N ILE A 26 -8.62 -4.35 2.07
CA ILE A 26 -7.70 -4.53 3.20
C ILE A 26 -6.30 -4.71 2.61
N GLY A 27 -5.42 -3.74 2.86
CA GLY A 27 -4.04 -3.76 2.40
C GLY A 27 -3.05 -3.95 3.55
N THR A 28 -1.92 -4.57 3.24
CA THR A 28 -0.76 -4.63 4.14
C THR A 28 0.51 -4.28 3.38
N THR A 29 1.45 -3.62 4.02
CA THR A 29 2.75 -3.26 3.47
C THR A 29 3.78 -3.10 4.59
N TYR A 30 5.06 -3.16 4.29
CA TYR A 30 6.10 -2.79 5.26
C TYR A 30 6.26 -1.27 5.34
N SER A 31 6.51 -0.63 4.20
CA SER A 31 6.71 0.81 4.12
C SER A 31 5.65 1.47 3.23
N VAL A 32 5.37 2.74 3.53
CA VAL A 32 4.39 3.59 2.85
C VAL A 32 5.07 4.87 2.41
N ASN A 33 5.13 5.10 1.11
CA ASN A 33 5.41 6.42 0.58
C ASN A 33 4.09 7.21 0.52
N PRO A 34 3.97 8.40 1.13
CA PRO A 34 2.73 9.17 1.15
C PRO A 34 2.20 9.54 -0.24
N GLN A 35 3.07 9.73 -1.23
CA GLN A 35 2.67 10.00 -2.61
C GLN A 35 2.13 8.73 -3.29
N ALA A 36 2.79 7.59 -3.09
CA ALA A 36 2.27 6.30 -3.56
C ALA A 36 0.93 5.94 -2.89
N LEU A 37 0.74 6.34 -1.63
CA LEU A 37 -0.53 6.16 -0.92
C LEU A 37 -1.72 6.83 -1.63
N LEU A 38 -1.50 7.96 -2.34
CA LEU A 38 -2.56 8.67 -3.06
C LEU A 38 -3.09 7.90 -4.28
N ILE A 39 -2.32 6.94 -4.79
CA ILE A 39 -2.76 6.06 -5.88
C ILE A 39 -3.93 5.18 -5.42
N ILE A 40 -3.95 4.78 -4.14
CA ILE A 40 -5.00 3.90 -3.59
C ILE A 40 -6.40 4.55 -3.69
N PRO A 41 -6.65 5.76 -3.14
CA PRO A 41 -7.95 6.41 -3.29
C PRO A 41 -8.31 6.71 -4.74
N MET A 42 -7.35 6.98 -5.61
CA MET A 42 -7.61 7.19 -7.04
C MET A 42 -8.11 5.89 -7.69
N ALA A 43 -7.42 4.77 -7.47
CA ALA A 43 -7.83 3.48 -8.00
C ALA A 43 -9.18 3.01 -7.43
N LEU A 44 -9.37 3.06 -6.11
CA LEU A 44 -10.56 2.55 -5.42
C LEU A 44 -11.79 3.47 -5.55
N GLY A 45 -11.57 4.77 -5.68
CA GLY A 45 -12.63 5.79 -5.66
C GLY A 45 -13.06 6.27 -7.04
N LEU A 46 -12.11 6.42 -7.96
CA LEU A 46 -12.35 6.98 -9.31
C LEU A 46 -12.15 5.96 -10.43
N LEU A 47 -11.54 4.78 -10.13
CA LEU A 47 -11.23 3.73 -11.10
C LEU A 47 -10.33 4.23 -12.25
N SER A 48 -9.57 5.28 -12.00
CA SER A 48 -8.69 5.96 -12.95
C SER A 48 -7.26 5.86 -12.45
N SER A 49 -6.61 4.76 -12.76
CA SER A 49 -5.24 4.49 -12.32
C SER A 49 -4.18 4.99 -13.29
N ASN A 50 -4.53 5.21 -14.57
CA ASN A 50 -3.57 5.43 -15.65
C ASN A 50 -3.42 6.89 -16.05
N ASN A 51 -4.12 7.81 -15.40
CA ASN A 51 -4.06 9.22 -15.75
C ASN A 51 -3.20 9.98 -14.74
N GLU A 52 -1.91 10.18 -15.07
CA GLU A 52 -0.97 10.95 -14.24
C GLU A 52 -1.48 12.36 -13.93
N ALA A 53 -2.18 12.99 -14.86
CA ALA A 53 -2.77 14.31 -14.66
C ALA A 53 -3.86 14.28 -13.58
N ALA A 54 -4.61 13.18 -13.45
CA ALA A 54 -5.60 13.00 -12.39
C ALA A 54 -4.95 12.94 -11.00
N VAL A 55 -3.82 12.23 -10.86
CA VAL A 55 -3.06 12.16 -9.59
C VAL A 55 -2.46 13.51 -9.21
N GLN A 56 -2.18 14.38 -10.17
CA GLN A 56 -1.69 15.74 -9.92
C GLN A 56 -2.82 16.75 -9.65
N SER A 57 -4.07 16.42 -9.94
CA SER A 57 -5.21 17.30 -9.71
C SER A 57 -5.72 17.24 -8.27
N PRO A 58 -5.64 18.33 -7.47
CA PRO A 58 -6.14 18.33 -6.09
C PRO A 58 -7.63 17.97 -5.99
N ILE A 59 -8.45 18.35 -6.95
CA ILE A 59 -9.89 18.05 -6.96
C ILE A 59 -10.10 16.55 -7.19
N CYS A 60 -9.38 15.94 -8.13
CA CYS A 60 -9.45 14.49 -8.34
C CYS A 60 -8.98 13.72 -7.09
N LEU A 61 -7.89 14.16 -6.45
CA LEU A 61 -7.40 13.56 -5.20
C LEU A 61 -8.43 13.67 -4.06
N LEU A 62 -9.02 14.85 -3.86
CA LEU A 62 -10.06 15.05 -2.85
C LEU A 62 -11.26 14.14 -3.10
N GLU A 63 -11.70 14.03 -4.35
CA GLU A 63 -12.83 13.18 -4.72
C GLU A 63 -12.49 11.69 -4.56
N GLY A 64 -11.31 11.27 -5.00
CA GLY A 64 -10.82 9.91 -4.80
C GLY A 64 -10.80 9.53 -3.31
N ILE A 65 -10.28 10.42 -2.45
CA ILE A 65 -10.27 10.21 -1.00
C ILE A 65 -11.70 10.21 -0.44
N ARG A 66 -12.56 11.14 -0.85
CA ARG A 66 -13.97 11.20 -0.42
C ARG A 66 -14.71 9.90 -0.68
N ARG A 67 -14.54 9.32 -1.87
CA ARG A 67 -15.22 8.08 -2.29
C ARG A 67 -14.63 6.83 -1.66
N SER A 68 -13.34 6.83 -1.33
CA SER A 68 -12.62 5.63 -0.91
C SER A 68 -12.22 5.57 0.56
N ALA A 69 -12.10 6.69 1.28
CA ALA A 69 -11.59 6.72 2.67
C ALA A 69 -12.34 5.76 3.62
N ASN A 70 -13.64 5.53 3.39
CA ASN A 70 -14.43 4.57 4.15
C ASN A 70 -14.44 3.15 3.57
N LYS A 71 -13.73 2.93 2.45
CA LYS A 71 -13.70 1.66 1.72
C LYS A 71 -12.39 0.90 1.87
N PHE A 72 -11.39 1.41 2.59
CA PHE A 72 -10.16 0.66 2.79
C PHE A 72 -9.54 0.86 4.16
N VAL A 73 -8.68 -0.09 4.50
CA VAL A 73 -7.72 -0.05 5.60
C VAL A 73 -6.36 -0.52 5.10
N LEU A 74 -5.30 0.13 5.57
CA LEU A 74 -3.93 -0.22 5.25
C LEU A 74 -3.15 -0.44 6.54
N PHE A 75 -2.57 -1.62 6.71
CA PHE A 75 -1.68 -1.93 7.82
C PHE A 75 -0.23 -1.81 7.36
N CYS A 76 0.59 -1.09 8.11
CA CYS A 76 2.01 -0.93 7.82
C CYS A 76 2.86 -1.14 9.07
N ASN A 77 4.17 -1.35 8.88
CA ASN A 77 5.10 -1.44 10.01
C ASN A 77 5.18 -0.10 10.73
N LYS A 78 5.30 -0.13 12.06
CA LYS A 78 5.46 1.10 12.85
C LYS A 78 6.74 1.84 12.44
N GLY A 79 6.61 3.13 12.15
CA GLY A 79 7.70 3.94 11.60
C GLY A 79 8.07 3.59 10.15
N GLY A 80 7.22 2.84 9.43
CA GLY A 80 7.39 2.50 8.02
C GLY A 80 6.86 3.57 7.05
N THR A 81 6.21 4.62 7.54
CA THR A 81 5.77 5.73 6.70
C THR A 81 6.96 6.64 6.40
N HIS A 82 7.18 6.94 5.11
CA HIS A 82 8.23 7.86 4.70
C HIS A 82 7.81 9.31 4.95
N ILE A 83 8.80 10.20 5.12
CA ILE A 83 8.53 11.63 5.20
C ILE A 83 8.14 12.11 3.79
N PRO A 84 6.99 12.77 3.63
CA PRO A 84 6.60 13.29 2.32
C PRO A 84 7.54 14.44 1.90
N SER A 85 7.97 14.44 0.64
CA SER A 85 8.79 15.52 0.06
C SER A 85 8.06 16.86 0.07
N ASN A 86 6.73 16.82 -0.13
CA ASN A 86 5.82 17.95 -0.01
C ASN A 86 4.64 17.54 0.86
N CYS A 87 4.54 18.13 2.05
CA CYS A 87 3.39 17.92 2.92
C CYS A 87 2.16 18.61 2.36
N GLN A 88 1.18 17.82 1.98
CA GLN A 88 -0.11 18.32 1.51
C GLN A 88 -1.19 17.98 2.54
N PRO A 89 -2.04 18.93 2.93
CA PRO A 89 -3.04 18.73 3.98
C PRO A 89 -3.99 17.54 3.72
N TYR A 90 -4.26 17.18 2.46
CA TYR A 90 -5.17 16.07 2.13
C TYR A 90 -4.68 14.70 2.61
N LEU A 91 -3.37 14.53 2.92
CA LEU A 91 -2.87 13.29 3.52
C LEU A 91 -3.53 13.00 4.88
N SER A 92 -3.85 14.05 5.66
CA SER A 92 -4.55 13.90 6.95
C SER A 92 -5.97 13.36 6.82
N LEU A 93 -6.61 13.53 5.65
CA LEU A 93 -7.93 12.92 5.39
C LEU A 93 -7.89 11.38 5.40
N MET A 94 -6.69 10.79 5.30
CA MET A 94 -6.48 9.35 5.34
C MET A 94 -5.97 8.83 6.69
N ASP A 95 -5.87 9.66 7.72
CA ASP A 95 -5.42 9.24 9.06
C ASP A 95 -6.15 7.98 9.54
N ASN A 96 -7.46 7.90 9.33
CA ASN A 96 -8.27 6.77 9.73
C ASN A 96 -8.23 5.57 8.75
N CYS A 97 -7.39 5.63 7.70
CA CYS A 97 -7.20 4.53 6.76
C CYS A 97 -5.94 3.71 7.08
N ILE A 98 -4.95 4.31 7.75
CA ILE A 98 -3.62 3.75 7.99
C ILE A 98 -3.49 3.31 9.44
N TYR A 99 -3.01 2.09 9.66
CA TYR A 99 -2.81 1.47 10.97
C TYR A 99 -1.39 0.93 11.07
N GLU A 100 -0.59 1.55 11.94
CA GLU A 100 0.75 1.07 12.23
C GLU A 100 0.71 -0.16 13.14
N VAL A 101 1.42 -1.19 12.74
CA VAL A 101 1.56 -2.44 13.48
C VAL A 101 2.90 -2.47 14.20
N GLN A 102 2.82 -2.54 15.50
CA GLN A 102 3.99 -2.69 16.36
C GLN A 102 4.22 -4.17 16.67
N SER A 103 5.47 -4.60 16.55
CA SER A 103 5.91 -5.91 16.98
C SER A 103 5.73 -6.11 18.50
N PRO A 104 5.38 -7.31 18.98
CA PRO A 104 5.34 -7.60 20.40
C PRO A 104 6.71 -7.39 21.05
N GLN A 105 6.76 -6.61 22.14
CA GLN A 105 8.01 -6.25 22.87
C GLN A 105 8.76 -7.42 23.54
N LYS A 106 8.28 -8.66 23.42
CA LYS A 106 8.83 -9.82 24.14
C LYS A 106 10.11 -10.41 23.54
N SER A 107 10.56 -9.96 22.38
CA SER A 107 11.81 -10.45 21.78
C SER A 107 12.92 -9.43 21.95
N GLN A 108 14.09 -9.85 22.39
CA GLN A 108 15.34 -9.05 22.34
C GLN A 108 15.71 -8.63 20.90
N PHE A 109 14.99 -9.13 19.93
CA PHE A 109 15.18 -8.87 18.51
C PHE A 109 13.94 -8.21 17.94
N LEU A 110 14.13 -7.06 17.31
CA LEU A 110 13.08 -6.33 16.60
C LEU A 110 12.55 -7.20 15.44
N SER A 111 11.28 -7.52 15.50
CA SER A 111 10.55 -8.15 14.38
C SER A 111 9.78 -7.08 13.60
N ASN A 112 9.62 -7.30 12.32
CA ASN A 112 8.94 -6.37 11.42
C ASN A 112 7.56 -6.91 11.03
N PHE A 113 6.60 -6.00 10.84
CA PHE A 113 5.36 -6.30 10.14
C PHE A 113 5.60 -6.09 8.63
N HIS A 114 5.78 -7.18 7.89
CA HIS A 114 6.27 -7.14 6.51
C HIS A 114 5.35 -7.77 5.45
N PRO A 115 4.09 -8.19 5.74
CA PRO A 115 3.21 -8.75 4.73
C PRO A 115 2.89 -7.72 3.64
N LYS A 116 2.74 -8.19 2.39
CA LYS A 116 2.39 -7.37 1.23
C LYS A 116 1.26 -8.07 0.49
N VAL A 117 0.04 -7.82 0.96
CA VAL A 117 -1.16 -8.45 0.39
C VAL A 117 -2.33 -7.49 0.40
N TRP A 118 -3.12 -7.54 -0.67
CA TRP A 118 -4.42 -6.88 -0.75
C TRP A 118 -5.54 -7.91 -0.83
N ILE A 119 -6.57 -7.70 -0.03
CA ILE A 119 -7.81 -8.47 -0.07
C ILE A 119 -8.95 -7.51 -0.33
N ILE A 120 -9.61 -7.65 -1.46
CA ILE A 120 -10.57 -6.68 -1.97
C ILE A 120 -11.89 -7.40 -2.24
N LYS A 121 -12.95 -6.91 -1.63
CA LYS A 121 -14.32 -7.31 -1.97
C LYS A 121 -14.85 -6.36 -3.03
N GLU A 122 -15.34 -6.93 -4.12
CA GLU A 122 -15.83 -6.22 -5.30
C GLU A 122 -17.22 -6.68 -5.68
N THR A 123 -18.02 -5.77 -6.21
CA THR A 123 -19.37 -6.01 -6.75
C THR A 123 -19.43 -5.53 -8.20
N ASN A 124 -19.91 -6.38 -9.10
CA ASN A 124 -20.09 -6.03 -10.52
C ASN A 124 -21.05 -4.85 -10.67
N ARG A 125 -20.71 -3.92 -11.57
CA ARG A 125 -21.49 -2.68 -11.77
C ARG A 125 -22.87 -2.93 -12.34
N GLU A 126 -22.96 -3.86 -13.28
CA GLU A 126 -24.19 -4.21 -13.97
C GLU A 126 -24.99 -5.26 -13.19
N GLU A 127 -24.30 -6.28 -12.69
CA GLU A 127 -24.89 -7.46 -12.04
C GLU A 127 -24.59 -7.47 -10.54
N LYS A 128 -25.40 -6.79 -9.73
CA LYS A 128 -25.14 -6.62 -8.27
C LYS A 128 -25.05 -7.93 -7.47
N ASN A 129 -25.56 -9.05 -8.02
CA ASN A 129 -25.41 -10.37 -7.42
C ASN A 129 -24.06 -11.02 -7.75
N ASP A 130 -23.34 -10.56 -8.77
CA ASP A 130 -21.99 -10.99 -9.11
C ASP A 130 -20.99 -10.27 -8.22
N GLN A 131 -20.58 -10.93 -7.15
CA GLN A 131 -19.62 -10.44 -6.17
C GLN A 131 -18.42 -11.36 -6.10
N GLN A 132 -17.25 -10.79 -5.83
CA GLN A 132 -16.01 -11.55 -5.73
C GLN A 132 -15.07 -11.02 -4.65
N ILE A 133 -14.14 -11.89 -4.26
CA ILE A 133 -12.96 -11.53 -3.46
C ILE A 133 -11.75 -11.63 -4.38
N LYS A 134 -10.99 -10.56 -4.45
CA LYS A 134 -9.69 -10.53 -5.12
C LYS A 134 -8.60 -10.54 -4.05
N VAL A 135 -7.60 -11.41 -4.21
CA VAL A 135 -6.43 -11.51 -3.33
C VAL A 135 -5.20 -11.27 -4.19
N ILE A 136 -4.40 -10.25 -3.84
CA ILE A 136 -3.18 -9.90 -4.55
C ILE A 136 -2.02 -10.06 -3.57
N VAL A 137 -1.12 -10.99 -3.83
CA VAL A 137 0.10 -11.23 -3.06
C VAL A 137 1.29 -10.72 -3.84
N MET A 138 2.13 -9.90 -3.23
CA MET A 138 3.24 -9.26 -3.93
C MET A 138 4.49 -9.16 -3.07
N SER A 139 5.64 -8.95 -3.71
CA SER A 139 6.89 -8.62 -3.03
C SER A 139 7.03 -7.12 -2.77
N ARG A 140 6.27 -6.27 -3.49
CA ARG A 140 6.38 -4.82 -3.53
C ARG A 140 5.79 -4.13 -2.30
N ASN A 141 6.49 -3.12 -1.79
CA ASN A 141 5.95 -2.14 -0.84
C ASN A 141 5.04 -1.12 -1.54
N LEU A 142 4.33 -0.32 -0.76
CA LEU A 142 3.59 0.83 -1.28
C LEU A 142 4.54 2.03 -1.44
N THR A 143 5.40 1.95 -2.45
CA THR A 143 6.44 2.92 -2.81
C THR A 143 6.41 3.22 -4.31
N LEU A 144 7.11 4.29 -4.71
CA LEU A 144 7.23 4.71 -6.12
C LEU A 144 8.48 4.14 -6.81
N ASP A 145 9.22 3.26 -6.14
CA ASP A 145 10.46 2.69 -6.65
C ASP A 145 10.20 1.82 -7.89
N ASN A 146 11.12 1.87 -8.85
CA ASN A 146 11.07 1.05 -10.06
C ASN A 146 11.86 -0.24 -9.86
N ASN A 147 11.37 -1.13 -8.98
CA ASN A 147 12.02 -2.38 -8.65
C ASN A 147 11.44 -3.55 -9.43
N LEU A 148 12.26 -4.59 -9.63
CA LEU A 148 11.78 -5.87 -10.13
C LEU A 148 11.04 -6.61 -9.01
N ASP A 149 9.74 -6.71 -9.14
CA ASP A 149 8.83 -7.33 -8.16
C ASP A 149 8.08 -8.52 -8.75
N MET A 150 7.59 -9.39 -7.88
CA MET A 150 6.68 -10.48 -8.24
C MET A 150 5.29 -10.23 -7.66
N VAL A 151 4.27 -10.52 -8.45
CA VAL A 151 2.86 -10.37 -8.04
C VAL A 151 2.04 -11.58 -8.50
N VAL A 152 1.11 -11.99 -7.65
CA VAL A 152 0.11 -13.03 -7.94
C VAL A 152 -1.25 -12.50 -7.57
N SER A 153 -2.19 -12.58 -8.50
CA SER A 153 -3.59 -12.20 -8.30
C SER A 153 -4.49 -13.41 -8.42
N LEU A 154 -5.40 -13.55 -7.46
CA LEU A 154 -6.41 -14.60 -7.45
C LEU A 154 -7.80 -13.97 -7.27
N THR A 155 -8.79 -14.57 -7.91
CA THR A 155 -10.18 -14.12 -7.82
C THR A 155 -11.09 -15.27 -7.40
N GLY A 156 -11.93 -15.03 -6.40
CA GLY A 156 -12.89 -16.01 -5.91
C GLY A 156 -14.33 -15.48 -5.93
N LYS A 157 -15.22 -16.11 -6.66
CA LYS A 157 -16.64 -15.73 -6.70
C LYS A 157 -17.31 -16.04 -5.37
N ILE A 158 -18.11 -15.09 -4.88
CA ILE A 158 -18.86 -15.22 -3.61
C ILE A 158 -20.17 -15.97 -3.87
N GLY A 159 -20.29 -17.17 -3.31
CA GLY A 159 -21.50 -17.98 -3.41
C GLY A 159 -22.61 -17.53 -2.45
N LYS A 160 -23.81 -18.08 -2.63
CA LYS A 160 -24.97 -17.83 -1.74
C LYS A 160 -24.80 -18.50 -0.38
N GLN A 161 -24.18 -19.69 -0.34
CA GLN A 161 -24.04 -20.51 0.87
C GLN A 161 -22.62 -20.42 1.44
N THR A 162 -22.50 -20.56 2.76
CA THR A 162 -21.22 -20.67 3.45
C THR A 162 -20.63 -22.07 3.23
N ILE A 163 -19.43 -22.13 2.65
CA ILE A 163 -18.75 -23.37 2.29
C ILE A 163 -17.67 -23.72 3.34
N ASN A 164 -17.04 -22.72 3.95
CA ASN A 164 -15.93 -22.88 4.91
C ASN A 164 -14.78 -23.73 4.36
N ASN A 165 -14.31 -23.46 3.15
CA ASN A 165 -13.19 -24.18 2.57
C ASN A 165 -11.97 -24.10 3.49
N LYS A 166 -11.43 -25.25 3.90
CA LYS A 166 -10.30 -25.34 4.82
C LYS A 166 -9.03 -24.65 4.30
N LYS A 167 -8.85 -24.59 2.98
CA LYS A 167 -7.72 -23.88 2.34
C LYS A 167 -7.74 -22.37 2.60
N HIS A 168 -8.92 -21.80 2.87
CA HIS A 168 -9.06 -20.36 3.15
C HIS A 168 -8.86 -20.01 4.62
N LYS A 169 -8.79 -21.02 5.49
CA LYS A 169 -8.65 -20.80 6.94
C LYS A 169 -7.42 -19.94 7.29
N PRO A 170 -6.20 -20.17 6.73
CA PRO A 170 -5.05 -19.34 7.03
C PRO A 170 -5.25 -17.86 6.68
N LEU A 171 -5.88 -17.58 5.52
CA LEU A 171 -6.23 -16.20 5.10
C LEU A 171 -7.23 -15.58 6.08
N ILE A 172 -8.26 -16.32 6.50
CA ILE A 172 -9.27 -15.88 7.46
C ILE A 172 -8.63 -15.58 8.82
N ASP A 173 -7.78 -16.48 9.30
CA ASP A 173 -7.06 -16.32 10.58
C ASP A 173 -6.14 -15.09 10.54
N PHE A 174 -5.43 -14.87 9.44
CA PHE A 174 -4.62 -13.68 9.22
C PHE A 174 -5.45 -12.39 9.31
N LEU A 175 -6.52 -12.30 8.53
CA LEU A 175 -7.41 -11.13 8.54
C LEU A 175 -8.03 -10.90 9.92
N THR A 176 -8.40 -11.97 10.62
CA THR A 176 -8.97 -11.89 11.97
C THR A 176 -7.95 -11.33 12.95
N SER A 177 -6.66 -11.69 12.80
CA SER A 177 -5.57 -11.20 13.65
C SER A 177 -5.27 -9.70 13.44
N LEU A 178 -5.59 -9.13 12.27
CA LEU A 178 -5.38 -7.71 11.99
C LEU A 178 -6.43 -6.81 12.67
N ILE A 179 -7.65 -7.30 12.92
CA ILE A 179 -8.75 -6.49 13.47
C ILE A 179 -8.40 -5.83 14.82
N PRO A 180 -7.84 -6.54 15.82
CA PRO A 180 -7.45 -5.92 17.09
C PRO A 180 -6.32 -4.90 16.95
N LEU A 181 -5.46 -5.02 15.93
CA LEU A 181 -4.34 -4.10 15.69
C LEU A 181 -4.79 -2.68 15.31
N MET A 182 -6.03 -2.50 14.89
CA MET A 182 -6.62 -1.18 14.66
C MET A 182 -6.80 -0.36 15.94
N GLY A 183 -6.66 -0.94 17.13
CA GLY A 183 -6.94 -0.26 18.39
C GLY A 183 -8.41 0.16 18.52
N ASN A 184 -8.70 1.04 19.48
CA ASN A 184 -10.06 1.55 19.71
C ASN A 184 -10.26 2.97 19.18
N GLY A 185 -9.17 3.65 18.81
CA GLY A 185 -9.18 5.07 18.42
C GLY A 185 -9.35 6.01 19.59
N THR A 186 -9.58 7.27 19.27
CA THR A 186 -9.90 8.36 20.20
C THR A 186 -11.41 8.53 20.31
N THR A 187 -11.86 9.34 21.25
CA THR A 187 -13.29 9.67 21.42
C THR A 187 -13.91 10.17 20.12
N ASN A 188 -13.14 10.91 19.32
CA ASN A 188 -13.62 11.59 18.12
C ASN A 188 -13.70 10.68 16.88
N ASN A 189 -12.94 9.57 16.81
CA ASN A 189 -12.90 8.70 15.63
C ASN A 189 -13.25 7.22 15.88
N GLN A 190 -13.56 6.82 17.12
CA GLN A 190 -13.88 5.44 17.48
C GLN A 190 -15.04 4.84 16.65
N HIS A 191 -16.02 5.67 16.25
CA HIS A 191 -17.14 5.23 15.42
C HIS A 191 -16.69 4.82 14.01
N ILE A 192 -15.73 5.55 13.42
CA ILE A 192 -15.13 5.24 12.11
C ILE A 192 -14.39 3.90 12.18
N ILE A 193 -13.56 3.73 13.23
CA ILE A 193 -12.80 2.49 13.45
C ILE A 193 -13.73 1.30 13.66
N LYS A 194 -14.81 1.47 14.41
CA LYS A 194 -15.83 0.43 14.62
C LYS A 194 -16.51 0.01 13.32
N ASP A 195 -16.85 0.97 12.45
CA ASP A 195 -17.44 0.69 11.13
C ASP A 195 -16.45 -0.09 10.25
N LYS A 196 -15.20 0.34 10.16
CA LYS A 196 -14.16 -0.36 9.39
C LYS A 196 -13.91 -1.78 9.90
N LYS A 197 -13.86 -2.00 11.22
CA LYS A 197 -13.79 -3.34 11.81
C LYS A 197 -14.99 -4.22 11.42
N LYS A 198 -16.20 -3.64 11.35
CA LYS A 198 -17.40 -4.35 10.88
C LYS A 198 -17.25 -4.74 9.41
N LYS A 199 -16.77 -3.83 8.55
CA LYS A 199 -16.52 -4.10 7.13
C LYS A 199 -15.46 -5.18 6.91
N MET A 200 -14.37 -5.18 7.68
CA MET A 200 -13.39 -6.28 7.65
C MET A 200 -14.04 -7.64 7.97
N LYS A 201 -14.89 -7.71 9.00
CA LYS A 201 -15.63 -8.94 9.34
C LYS A 201 -16.54 -9.37 8.20
N MET A 202 -17.19 -8.43 7.48
CA MET A 202 -18.01 -8.76 6.30
C MET A 202 -17.17 -9.34 5.17
N VAL A 203 -15.95 -8.86 4.94
CA VAL A 203 -15.01 -9.47 3.96
C VAL A 203 -14.67 -10.90 4.38
N ILE A 204 -14.33 -11.13 5.65
CA ILE A 204 -14.06 -12.47 6.18
C ILE A 204 -15.25 -13.43 5.95
N GLU A 205 -16.47 -13.00 6.24
CA GLU A 205 -17.67 -13.79 6.00
C GLU A 205 -17.90 -14.04 4.50
N SER A 206 -17.52 -13.11 3.64
CA SER A 206 -17.56 -13.29 2.18
C SER A 206 -16.55 -14.36 1.71
N ILE A 207 -15.33 -14.38 2.28
CA ILE A 207 -14.32 -15.42 1.99
C ILE A 207 -14.84 -16.81 2.35
N ARG A 208 -15.62 -16.96 3.44
CA ARG A 208 -16.25 -18.24 3.84
C ARG A 208 -17.23 -18.79 2.79
N LYS A 209 -17.73 -17.94 1.89
CA LYS A 209 -18.65 -18.29 0.81
C LYS A 209 -17.93 -18.55 -0.51
N VAL A 210 -16.64 -18.28 -0.62
CA VAL A 210 -15.84 -18.61 -1.80
C VAL A 210 -15.58 -20.11 -1.84
N LYS A 211 -15.84 -20.75 -2.99
CA LYS A 211 -15.59 -22.18 -3.19
C LYS A 211 -14.11 -22.44 -3.45
N HIS A 212 -13.51 -21.71 -4.36
CA HIS A 212 -12.09 -21.74 -4.71
C HIS A 212 -11.67 -20.37 -5.26
N PHE A 213 -10.37 -20.10 -5.22
CA PHE A 213 -9.76 -18.97 -5.90
C PHE A 213 -9.17 -19.45 -7.23
N GLU A 214 -9.35 -18.65 -8.27
CA GLU A 214 -8.82 -18.88 -9.61
C GLU A 214 -7.66 -17.93 -9.87
N ILE A 215 -6.64 -18.41 -10.57
CA ILE A 215 -5.50 -17.63 -11.06
C ILE A 215 -5.73 -17.46 -12.55
N ASP A 216 -5.50 -16.26 -13.06
CA ASP A 216 -5.69 -15.95 -14.47
C ASP A 216 -4.51 -16.45 -15.32
N THR A 217 -4.23 -17.75 -15.24
CA THR A 217 -3.22 -18.42 -16.07
C THR A 217 -3.45 -19.94 -16.05
N ASP A 218 -3.13 -20.57 -17.17
CA ASP A 218 -3.21 -22.02 -17.32
C ASP A 218 -1.97 -22.79 -16.80
N LEU A 219 -0.99 -22.09 -16.22
CA LEU A 219 0.24 -22.74 -15.73
C LEU A 219 0.06 -23.54 -14.45
N PHE A 220 -0.91 -23.16 -13.61
CA PHE A 220 -1.09 -23.75 -12.29
C PHE A 220 -2.33 -24.65 -12.19
N GLU A 221 -2.29 -25.61 -11.25
CA GLU A 221 -3.44 -26.43 -10.91
C GLU A 221 -4.60 -25.57 -10.37
N LYS A 222 -5.82 -25.87 -10.78
CA LYS A 222 -7.00 -25.07 -10.44
C LYS A 222 -7.19 -24.85 -8.94
N ASP A 223 -6.92 -25.88 -8.12
CA ASP A 223 -6.96 -25.83 -6.65
C ASP A 223 -5.54 -25.92 -6.04
N GLY A 224 -4.50 -25.63 -6.82
CA GLY A 224 -3.09 -25.76 -6.45
C GLY A 224 -2.53 -24.62 -5.61
N TYR A 225 -3.34 -23.77 -5.02
CA TYR A 225 -2.89 -22.66 -4.18
C TYR A 225 -2.95 -22.98 -2.68
N GLU A 226 -2.08 -22.32 -1.92
CA GLU A 226 -2.10 -22.33 -0.45
C GLU A 226 -1.64 -20.97 0.08
N PHE A 227 -2.42 -20.39 1.00
CA PHE A 227 -2.04 -19.16 1.72
C PHE A 227 -1.18 -19.51 2.93
N ILE A 228 -0.05 -18.84 3.08
CA ILE A 228 0.95 -19.11 4.13
C ILE A 228 1.27 -17.79 4.85
N PRO A 229 0.38 -17.33 5.74
CA PRO A 229 0.66 -16.19 6.58
C PRO A 229 1.54 -16.59 7.78
N ILE A 230 2.56 -15.79 8.05
CA ILE A 230 3.40 -15.82 9.24
C ILE A 230 3.09 -14.57 10.05
N LEU A 231 2.78 -14.70 11.34
CA LEU A 231 2.50 -13.59 12.22
C LEU A 231 3.49 -13.60 13.39
N PHE A 232 4.43 -12.65 13.39
CA PHE A 232 5.52 -12.52 14.35
C PHE A 232 6.23 -13.87 14.62
N GLY A 233 6.70 -14.50 13.54
CA GLY A 233 7.38 -15.79 13.57
C GLY A 233 6.50 -17.01 13.77
N GLN A 234 5.18 -16.83 13.93
CA GLN A 234 4.22 -17.93 14.05
C GLN A 234 3.54 -18.19 12.72
N ASN A 235 3.79 -19.35 12.12
CA ASN A 235 3.04 -19.79 10.95
C ASN A 235 1.59 -20.11 11.37
N LEU A 236 0.63 -19.38 10.81
CA LEU A 236 -0.80 -19.61 11.09
C LEU A 236 -1.33 -20.90 10.44
N ASN A 237 -0.61 -21.42 9.45
CA ASN A 237 -0.80 -22.77 8.96
C ASN A 237 0.09 -23.75 9.73
N LYS A 238 -0.39 -24.24 10.86
CA LYS A 238 0.38 -25.03 11.85
C LYS A 238 0.93 -26.37 11.33
N ASN A 239 0.58 -26.78 10.12
CA ASN A 239 0.96 -28.09 9.61
C ASN A 239 2.28 -28.12 8.86
N ILE A 240 2.93 -26.96 8.62
CA ILE A 240 4.12 -26.87 7.80
C ILE A 240 5.11 -25.90 8.43
N SER A 241 6.34 -26.38 8.67
CA SER A 241 7.49 -25.56 9.04
C SER A 241 8.22 -25.12 7.77
N TYR A 242 8.57 -23.86 7.65
CA TYR A 242 9.31 -23.29 6.53
C TYR A 242 10.63 -22.70 7.04
N PRO A 243 11.73 -22.80 6.29
CA PRO A 243 11.86 -23.38 4.93
C PRO A 243 12.04 -24.91 4.88
N GLU A 244 12.01 -25.62 5.99
CA GLU A 244 12.32 -27.05 6.10
C GLU A 244 11.41 -27.92 5.22
N ALA A 245 10.19 -27.47 4.93
CA ALA A 245 9.24 -28.18 4.06
C ALA A 245 9.55 -28.02 2.56
N TRP A 246 10.50 -27.17 2.17
CA TRP A 246 10.83 -26.93 0.76
C TRP A 246 11.88 -27.93 0.27
N GLN A 247 11.52 -29.19 0.24
CA GLN A 247 12.37 -30.26 -0.30
C GLN A 247 12.14 -30.42 -1.78
N GLY A 248 13.20 -30.29 -2.57
CA GLY A 248 13.15 -30.37 -4.02
C GLY A 248 14.38 -31.01 -4.64
N THR A 249 14.28 -31.43 -5.89
CA THR A 249 15.42 -31.82 -6.69
C THR A 249 16.17 -30.59 -7.16
N ASP A 250 15.46 -29.65 -7.72
CA ASP A 250 15.98 -28.37 -8.20
C ASP A 250 15.29 -27.23 -7.47
N GLN A 251 16.04 -26.23 -7.03
CA GLN A 251 15.51 -25.02 -6.38
C GLN A 251 16.08 -23.76 -7.02
N MET A 252 15.25 -22.72 -7.11
CA MET A 252 15.68 -21.37 -7.43
C MET A 252 15.19 -20.42 -6.34
N THR A 253 16.12 -19.72 -5.71
CA THR A 253 15.86 -18.74 -4.67
C THR A 253 16.10 -17.35 -5.22
N ILE A 254 15.07 -16.51 -5.25
CA ILE A 254 15.14 -15.11 -5.67
C ILE A 254 14.83 -14.25 -4.45
N SER A 255 15.81 -13.50 -3.97
CA SER A 255 15.65 -12.67 -2.78
C SER A 255 16.71 -11.59 -2.72
N PRO A 256 16.35 -10.30 -2.59
CA PRO A 256 17.32 -9.21 -2.45
C PRO A 256 18.13 -9.31 -1.16
N PHE A 257 17.51 -9.74 -0.07
CA PHE A 257 18.14 -9.90 1.25
C PHE A 257 18.22 -11.38 1.60
N ILE A 258 19.40 -11.84 1.96
CA ILE A 258 19.71 -13.24 2.24
C ILE A 258 20.54 -13.37 3.51
N ASP A 259 20.48 -14.52 4.16
CA ASP A 259 21.45 -14.90 5.19
C ASP A 259 21.95 -16.33 4.98
N ILE A 260 23.18 -16.57 5.39
CA ILE A 260 23.87 -17.86 5.20
C ILE A 260 23.16 -19.02 5.91
N LYS A 261 22.50 -18.75 7.06
CA LYS A 261 21.79 -19.78 7.83
C LYS A 261 20.59 -20.31 7.05
N THR A 262 19.79 -19.42 6.50
CA THR A 262 18.62 -19.79 5.69
C THR A 262 19.03 -20.44 4.38
N LEU A 263 20.07 -19.91 3.71
CA LEU A 263 20.58 -20.53 2.49
C LEU A 263 21.15 -21.93 2.70
N ARG A 264 21.86 -22.19 3.82
CA ARG A 264 22.31 -23.54 4.18
C ARG A 264 21.15 -24.51 4.39
N GLU A 265 20.03 -24.05 4.98
CA GLU A 265 18.84 -24.89 5.16
C GLU A 265 18.17 -25.19 3.81
N LEU A 266 18.04 -24.21 2.93
CA LEU A 266 17.50 -24.39 1.58
C LEU A 266 18.39 -25.32 0.75
N ASP A 267 19.69 -25.13 0.78
CA ASP A 267 20.67 -25.94 0.07
C ASP A 267 20.66 -27.43 0.54
N LYS A 268 20.56 -27.65 1.86
CA LYS A 268 20.43 -28.99 2.44
C LYS A 268 19.20 -29.74 1.94
N ASN A 269 18.12 -29.00 1.63
CA ASN A 269 16.86 -29.54 1.13
C ASN A 269 16.85 -29.68 -0.41
N THR A 270 17.92 -29.27 -1.09
CA THR A 270 18.07 -29.33 -2.56
C THR A 270 18.95 -30.52 -2.93
N LYS A 271 18.49 -31.36 -3.86
CA LYS A 271 19.19 -32.59 -4.23
C LYS A 271 20.14 -32.45 -5.41
N ASN A 272 19.92 -31.48 -6.31
CA ASN A 272 20.67 -31.35 -7.55
C ASN A 272 21.05 -29.89 -7.83
N ARG A 273 20.16 -29.07 -8.38
CA ARG A 273 20.45 -27.70 -8.77
C ARG A 273 19.93 -26.70 -7.76
N HIS A 274 20.78 -25.77 -7.34
CA HIS A 274 20.34 -24.60 -6.57
C HIS A 274 20.83 -23.32 -7.24
N ILE A 275 19.89 -22.46 -7.66
CA ILE A 275 20.18 -21.16 -8.26
C ILE A 275 19.77 -20.08 -7.27
N LEU A 276 20.69 -19.18 -6.98
CA LEU A 276 20.46 -17.99 -6.17
C LEU A 276 20.44 -16.76 -7.08
N VAL A 277 19.41 -15.93 -6.95
CA VAL A 277 19.35 -14.60 -7.55
C VAL A 277 19.19 -13.58 -6.43
N THR A 278 20.13 -12.66 -6.30
CA THR A 278 20.21 -11.73 -5.18
C THR A 278 20.82 -10.38 -5.59
N THR A 279 21.03 -9.50 -4.61
CA THR A 279 21.74 -8.22 -4.78
C THR A 279 23.22 -8.43 -4.48
N SER A 280 24.11 -7.80 -5.24
CA SER A 280 25.59 -7.99 -5.16
C SER A 280 26.14 -7.79 -3.76
N GLY A 281 25.74 -6.73 -3.05
CA GLY A 281 26.20 -6.40 -1.69
C GLY A 281 25.88 -7.43 -0.60
N TYR A 282 25.03 -8.42 -0.87
CA TYR A 282 24.69 -9.50 0.08
C TYR A 282 25.44 -10.81 -0.18
N VAL A 283 26.21 -10.91 -1.25
CA VAL A 283 27.01 -12.11 -1.55
C VAL A 283 28.32 -12.07 -0.74
N SER A 284 28.32 -12.69 0.45
CA SER A 284 29.54 -12.86 1.24
C SER A 284 30.37 -14.04 0.71
N LYS A 285 31.62 -14.14 1.19
CA LYS A 285 32.48 -15.27 0.87
C LYS A 285 31.86 -16.60 1.27
N ASP A 286 31.22 -16.68 2.46
CA ASP A 286 30.55 -17.90 2.94
C ASP A 286 29.41 -18.33 2.02
N ILE A 287 28.68 -17.36 1.44
CA ILE A 287 27.59 -17.62 0.49
C ILE A 287 28.18 -18.08 -0.86
N TYR A 288 29.24 -17.41 -1.34
CA TYR A 288 29.93 -17.85 -2.52
C TYR A 288 30.45 -19.29 -2.40
N ASP A 289 31.11 -19.62 -1.29
CA ASP A 289 31.65 -20.96 -1.03
C ASP A 289 30.53 -22.01 -0.95
N LEU A 290 29.36 -21.65 -0.40
CA LEU A 290 28.18 -22.53 -0.35
C LEU A 290 27.69 -22.90 -1.75
N PHE A 291 27.74 -21.97 -2.70
CA PHE A 291 27.28 -22.15 -4.08
C PHE A 291 28.42 -22.53 -5.07
N ASN A 292 29.67 -22.54 -4.63
CA ASN A 292 30.81 -22.99 -5.44
C ASN A 292 30.86 -24.52 -5.56
N LYS A 293 29.83 -25.09 -6.16
CA LYS A 293 29.60 -26.53 -6.35
C LYS A 293 29.07 -26.78 -7.76
N GLU A 294 29.23 -28.02 -8.25
CA GLU A 294 28.58 -28.43 -9.48
C GLU A 294 27.07 -28.24 -9.42
N ASN A 295 26.49 -27.71 -10.49
CA ASN A 295 25.03 -27.43 -10.62
C ASN A 295 24.48 -26.31 -9.71
N HIS A 296 25.34 -25.50 -9.09
CA HIS A 296 24.92 -24.33 -8.32
C HIS A 296 25.39 -23.05 -9.01
N GLU A 297 24.55 -22.03 -9.02
CA GLU A 297 24.82 -20.77 -9.70
C GLU A 297 24.36 -19.59 -8.84
N ILE A 298 25.10 -18.48 -8.86
CA ILE A 298 24.69 -17.21 -8.27
C ILE A 298 24.54 -16.18 -9.38
N TYR A 299 23.41 -15.49 -9.40
CA TYR A 299 23.16 -14.36 -10.25
C TYR A 299 22.93 -13.11 -9.39
N VAL A 300 23.46 -11.99 -9.84
CA VAL A 300 23.20 -10.68 -9.25
C VAL A 300 22.68 -9.72 -10.30
N MET A 301 21.91 -8.74 -9.87
CA MET A 301 21.45 -7.68 -10.76
C MET A 301 22.63 -6.76 -11.11
N LYS A 302 22.77 -6.41 -12.37
CA LYS A 302 23.83 -5.52 -12.84
C LYS A 302 23.65 -4.12 -12.31
N ASP A 303 24.72 -3.50 -11.82
CA ASP A 303 24.71 -2.11 -11.37
C ASP A 303 24.62 -1.14 -12.56
N GLY A 304 23.95 -0.02 -12.38
CA GLY A 304 24.02 1.13 -13.28
C GLY A 304 23.20 1.04 -14.59
N MET A 305 22.21 0.15 -14.71
CA MET A 305 21.31 0.09 -15.86
C MET A 305 20.28 1.25 -15.90
N THR A 306 20.76 2.50 -15.80
CA THR A 306 19.93 3.71 -15.67
C THR A 306 19.47 4.31 -17.01
N HIS A 307 19.55 3.59 -18.13
CA HIS A 307 19.38 4.23 -19.45
C HIS A 307 17.95 4.31 -19.99
N ASN A 308 16.95 3.70 -19.36
CA ASN A 308 15.54 3.89 -19.74
C ASN A 308 14.65 3.74 -18.51
N ASP A 309 13.65 4.60 -18.35
CA ASP A 309 12.61 4.56 -17.30
C ASP A 309 11.80 3.23 -17.23
N ILE A 310 12.06 2.32 -18.15
CA ILE A 310 11.37 1.02 -18.31
C ILE A 310 12.11 -0.12 -17.59
N MET A 311 13.43 0.03 -17.35
CA MET A 311 14.22 -1.04 -16.71
C MET A 311 14.20 -0.93 -15.19
N PRO A 312 14.06 -2.05 -14.46
CA PRO A 312 14.08 -2.03 -13.00
C PRO A 312 15.45 -1.57 -12.49
N THR A 313 15.42 -0.76 -11.43
CA THR A 313 16.63 -0.20 -10.80
C THR A 313 17.22 -1.10 -9.73
N ASP A 314 16.41 -2.00 -9.15
CA ASP A 314 16.85 -2.92 -8.09
C ASP A 314 15.98 -4.19 -8.07
N LEU A 315 16.54 -5.26 -7.50
CA LEU A 315 15.83 -6.51 -7.23
C LEU A 315 15.03 -6.39 -5.94
N HIS A 316 13.71 -6.58 -6.03
CA HIS A 316 12.87 -6.63 -4.86
C HIS A 316 11.95 -7.87 -4.83
N ALA A 317 11.98 -8.69 -5.87
CA ALA A 317 11.27 -9.96 -5.94
C ALA A 317 11.68 -10.92 -4.80
N LYS A 318 10.71 -11.63 -4.25
CA LYS A 318 10.90 -12.67 -3.22
C LYS A 318 10.11 -13.89 -3.64
N THR A 319 10.85 -14.84 -4.20
CA THR A 319 10.26 -16.00 -4.87
C THR A 319 11.12 -17.23 -4.67
N PHE A 320 10.48 -18.36 -4.43
CA PHE A 320 11.16 -19.65 -4.32
C PHE A 320 10.48 -20.64 -5.26
N LEU A 321 11.24 -21.18 -6.19
CA LEU A 321 10.80 -22.26 -7.06
C LEU A 321 11.38 -23.58 -6.55
N VAL A 322 10.52 -24.57 -6.32
CA VAL A 322 10.89 -25.91 -5.86
C VAL A 322 10.36 -26.91 -6.86
N CYS A 323 11.25 -27.61 -7.56
CA CYS A 323 10.90 -28.56 -8.61
C CYS A 323 11.31 -29.99 -8.28
N ASN A 324 10.40 -30.91 -8.59
CA ASN A 324 10.60 -32.35 -8.47
C ASN A 324 10.28 -33.04 -9.82
N PRO A 325 11.22 -33.15 -10.74
CA PRO A 325 10.98 -33.64 -12.10
C PRO A 325 10.34 -35.02 -12.17
N LYS A 326 10.54 -35.86 -11.16
CA LYS A 326 10.04 -37.24 -11.11
C LYS A 326 8.62 -37.38 -10.52
N GLY A 327 7.94 -36.26 -10.24
CA GLY A 327 6.50 -36.25 -9.96
C GLY A 327 6.03 -36.68 -8.58
N GLU A 328 6.90 -37.11 -7.67
CA GLU A 328 6.47 -37.61 -6.36
C GLU A 328 5.93 -36.50 -5.42
N TYR A 329 6.36 -35.24 -5.58
CA TYR A 329 6.02 -34.13 -4.67
C TYR A 329 5.45 -32.87 -5.36
N GLY A 330 5.40 -32.85 -6.70
CA GLY A 330 4.92 -31.67 -7.47
C GLY A 330 5.98 -30.57 -7.62
N ASN A 331 5.63 -29.57 -8.43
CA ASN A 331 6.45 -28.39 -8.67
C ASN A 331 5.71 -27.18 -8.10
N PHE A 332 6.38 -26.36 -7.29
CA PHE A 332 5.76 -25.29 -6.54
C PHE A 332 6.49 -23.97 -6.73
N LEU A 333 5.72 -22.90 -6.92
CA LEU A 333 6.17 -21.53 -6.89
C LEU A 333 5.64 -20.86 -5.60
N PHE A 334 6.54 -20.28 -4.82
CA PHE A 334 6.21 -19.48 -3.64
C PHE A 334 6.50 -18.02 -3.94
N VAL A 335 5.51 -17.16 -3.79
CA VAL A 335 5.63 -15.72 -4.01
C VAL A 335 5.09 -14.99 -2.80
N GLY A 336 5.77 -13.91 -2.39
CA GLY A 336 5.27 -13.10 -1.28
C GLY A 336 6.26 -12.10 -0.74
N SER A 337 6.16 -11.85 0.55
CA SER A 337 6.94 -10.82 1.21
C SER A 337 8.23 -11.33 1.88
N ALA A 338 8.37 -12.64 2.08
CA ALA A 338 9.47 -13.22 2.84
C ALA A 338 10.78 -13.26 2.04
N ASN A 339 11.81 -12.61 2.58
CA ASN A 339 13.18 -12.76 2.08
C ASN A 339 13.77 -14.11 2.50
N ALA A 340 14.85 -14.55 1.83
CA ALA A 340 15.61 -15.74 2.21
C ALA A 340 16.47 -15.49 3.47
N THR A 341 15.82 -15.09 4.57
CA THR A 341 16.44 -14.75 5.85
C THR A 341 15.76 -15.44 7.02
N TYR A 342 16.55 -15.75 8.04
CA TYR A 342 16.05 -16.31 9.30
C TYR A 342 14.96 -15.42 9.94
N ALA A 343 15.14 -14.09 9.84
CA ALA A 343 14.17 -13.16 10.40
C ALA A 343 12.80 -13.26 9.71
N ALA A 344 12.75 -13.44 8.39
CA ALA A 344 11.50 -13.56 7.64
C ALA A 344 10.67 -14.76 8.10
N PHE A 345 11.29 -15.92 8.30
CA PHE A 345 10.57 -17.14 8.66
C PHE A 345 10.30 -17.31 10.16
N HIS A 346 11.12 -16.69 11.04
CA HIS A 346 11.09 -16.98 12.48
C HIS A 346 10.82 -15.79 13.38
N LYS A 347 10.81 -14.56 12.85
CA LYS A 347 10.61 -13.35 13.67
C LYS A 347 9.54 -12.41 13.12
N ASN A 348 9.56 -12.14 11.82
CA ASN A 348 8.69 -11.19 11.18
C ASN A 348 7.25 -11.71 11.04
N SER A 349 6.36 -10.77 10.69
CA SER A 349 5.12 -11.11 10.03
C SER A 349 5.35 -11.07 8.53
N GLU A 350 4.93 -12.11 7.81
CA GLU A 350 5.08 -12.25 6.37
C GLU A 350 3.80 -12.86 5.76
N PHE A 351 3.64 -12.73 4.46
CA PHE A 351 2.57 -13.40 3.73
C PHE A 351 3.12 -13.98 2.44
N ILE A 352 2.94 -15.28 2.25
CA ILE A 352 3.42 -16.04 1.10
C ILE A 352 2.22 -16.77 0.51
N ILE A 353 2.21 -16.93 -0.81
CA ILE A 353 1.32 -17.86 -1.51
C ILE A 353 2.16 -18.94 -2.17
N ARG A 354 1.73 -20.20 -2.04
CA ARG A 354 2.25 -21.33 -2.79
C ARG A 354 1.32 -21.66 -3.94
N LEU A 355 1.87 -21.84 -5.12
CA LEU A 355 1.18 -22.24 -6.33
C LEU A 355 1.77 -23.55 -6.85
N GLN A 356 0.92 -24.51 -7.18
CA GLN A 356 1.31 -25.79 -7.75
C GLN A 356 1.19 -25.75 -9.27
N TYR A 357 2.30 -25.98 -9.97
CA TYR A 357 2.27 -26.12 -11.43
C TYR A 357 1.48 -27.36 -11.86
N LYS A 358 0.80 -27.25 -13.00
CA LYS A 358 0.11 -28.40 -13.61
C LYS A 358 1.10 -29.53 -13.89
N TYR A 359 0.62 -30.75 -13.70
CA TYR A 359 1.38 -31.97 -13.83
C TYR A 359 2.02 -32.14 -15.22
N GLY A 360 3.22 -32.73 -15.29
CA GLY A 360 3.89 -33.19 -16.52
C GLY A 360 4.76 -32.16 -17.24
N LYS A 361 4.95 -30.97 -16.74
CA LYS A 361 5.90 -30.01 -17.32
C LYS A 361 7.30 -30.26 -16.78
N HIS A 362 8.05 -31.17 -17.41
CA HIS A 362 9.43 -31.49 -17.09
C HIS A 362 10.40 -30.30 -17.25
N LEU A 363 9.94 -29.20 -17.86
CA LEU A 363 10.70 -28.01 -18.18
C LEU A 363 10.39 -26.80 -17.28
N VAL A 364 9.61 -26.96 -16.20
CA VAL A 364 9.21 -25.82 -15.36
C VAL A 364 10.42 -25.06 -14.84
N PHE A 365 11.45 -25.76 -14.35
CA PHE A 365 12.63 -25.13 -13.79
C PHE A 365 13.43 -24.36 -14.83
N ASP A 366 13.75 -25.00 -15.96
CA ASP A 366 14.55 -24.40 -17.02
C ASP A 366 13.81 -23.26 -17.70
N SER A 367 12.52 -23.43 -18.01
CA SER A 367 11.69 -22.37 -18.59
C SER A 367 11.57 -21.17 -17.67
N PHE A 368 11.37 -21.37 -16.35
CA PHE A 368 11.29 -20.28 -15.39
C PHE A 368 12.64 -19.56 -15.25
N LYS A 369 13.76 -20.32 -15.20
CA LYS A 369 15.11 -19.76 -15.17
C LYS A 369 15.38 -18.89 -16.39
N GLU A 370 15.14 -19.44 -17.60
CA GLU A 370 15.37 -18.76 -18.88
C GLU A 370 14.55 -17.47 -18.98
N GLU A 371 13.29 -17.52 -18.60
CA GLU A 371 12.36 -16.39 -18.66
C GLU A 371 12.73 -15.32 -17.62
N PHE A 372 12.93 -15.71 -16.35
CA PHE A 372 13.25 -14.76 -15.28
C PHE A 372 14.60 -14.07 -15.49
N LEU A 373 15.62 -14.83 -15.88
CA LEU A 373 16.97 -14.30 -16.14
C LEU A 373 17.11 -13.68 -17.55
N GLN A 374 16.07 -13.72 -18.38
CA GLN A 374 16.07 -13.19 -19.75
C GLN A 374 17.22 -13.76 -20.59
N MET A 375 17.45 -15.08 -20.50
CA MET A 375 18.63 -15.71 -21.10
C MET A 375 18.69 -15.58 -22.63
N ASP A 376 17.53 -15.47 -23.30
CA ASP A 376 17.40 -15.22 -24.74
C ASP A 376 17.65 -13.74 -25.14
N ALA A 377 17.78 -12.84 -24.18
CA ALA A 377 18.02 -11.43 -24.46
C ALA A 377 19.46 -11.19 -24.92
N ARG A 378 19.67 -10.09 -25.66
CA ARG A 378 21.04 -9.66 -26.01
C ARG A 378 21.79 -9.32 -24.72
N GLU A 379 23.12 -9.60 -24.68
CA GLU A 379 23.97 -9.36 -23.50
C GLU A 379 23.82 -7.95 -22.91
N GLU A 380 23.68 -6.95 -23.77
CA GLU A 380 23.46 -5.54 -23.37
C GLU A 380 22.11 -5.29 -22.70
N SER A 381 21.13 -6.17 -22.92
CA SER A 381 19.76 -6.07 -22.37
C SER A 381 19.55 -6.98 -21.17
N LYS A 382 20.51 -7.84 -20.81
CA LYS A 382 20.39 -8.73 -19.65
C LYS A 382 20.57 -7.93 -18.37
N ILE A 383 19.61 -8.03 -17.48
CA ILE A 383 19.62 -7.34 -16.17
C ILE A 383 20.38 -8.12 -15.09
N PHE A 384 20.71 -9.38 -15.34
CA PHE A 384 21.45 -10.23 -14.41
C PHE A 384 22.80 -10.67 -14.98
N GLU A 385 23.77 -10.87 -14.09
CA GLU A 385 25.08 -11.45 -14.39
C GLU A 385 25.46 -12.54 -13.38
N THR A 386 26.28 -13.48 -13.79
CA THR A 386 26.78 -14.56 -12.93
C THR A 386 27.94 -14.11 -12.07
N VAL A 387 27.94 -14.53 -10.80
CA VAL A 387 29.06 -14.32 -9.88
C VAL A 387 30.04 -15.47 -10.01
N ASN A 388 31.20 -15.22 -10.67
CA ASN A 388 32.22 -16.24 -10.94
C ASN A 388 33.41 -16.19 -9.97
N PHE A 389 33.52 -15.12 -9.17
CA PHE A 389 34.64 -14.90 -8.26
C PHE A 389 34.10 -14.49 -6.88
N PRO A 390 34.83 -14.84 -5.80
CA PRO A 390 34.46 -14.38 -4.46
C PRO A 390 34.52 -12.83 -4.40
N PRO A 391 33.62 -12.18 -3.63
CA PRO A 391 33.64 -10.73 -3.47
C PRO A 391 34.94 -10.26 -2.84
N GLU A 392 35.47 -9.12 -3.30
CA GLU A 392 36.72 -8.53 -2.81
C GLU A 392 36.59 -7.93 -1.39
N SER A 393 35.39 -7.56 -0.97
CA SER A 393 35.10 -6.99 0.34
C SER A 393 33.80 -7.53 0.91
N GLU A 394 33.76 -7.78 2.21
CA GLU A 394 32.51 -8.02 2.92
C GLU A 394 31.89 -6.67 3.31
N GLU A 395 30.76 -6.31 2.70
CA GLU A 395 29.94 -5.24 3.22
C GLU A 395 29.21 -5.78 4.47
N THR A 396 29.66 -5.34 5.65
CA THR A 396 28.95 -5.64 6.88
C THR A 396 27.75 -4.72 6.99
N HIS A 397 26.55 -5.22 6.74
CA HIS A 397 25.29 -4.51 6.97
C HIS A 397 24.94 -4.53 8.47
N GLU A 398 25.83 -3.98 9.32
CA GLU A 398 25.54 -3.82 10.73
C GLU A 398 24.56 -2.66 10.93
N THR A 399 23.46 -2.93 11.63
CA THR A 399 22.52 -1.88 12.06
C THR A 399 23.26 -0.88 12.95
N SER A 400 23.28 0.41 12.59
CA SER A 400 23.93 1.42 13.42
C SER A 400 23.28 1.51 14.82
N GLU A 401 24.04 1.95 15.83
CA GLU A 401 23.51 2.14 17.19
C GLU A 401 22.34 3.13 17.18
N LEU A 402 22.43 4.19 16.39
CA LEU A 402 21.36 5.16 16.20
C LEU A 402 20.09 4.49 15.61
N GLU A 403 20.22 3.67 14.58
CA GLU A 403 19.07 2.97 13.99
C GLU A 403 18.43 2.00 14.99
N ALA A 404 19.23 1.25 15.71
CA ALA A 404 18.73 0.33 16.74
C ALA A 404 17.99 1.09 17.85
N PHE A 405 18.53 2.23 18.30
CA PHE A 405 17.88 3.10 19.26
C PHE A 405 16.54 3.65 18.73
N VAL A 406 16.53 4.24 17.53
CA VAL A 406 15.33 4.84 16.94
C VAL A 406 14.22 3.79 16.77
N ARG A 407 14.55 2.61 16.26
CA ARG A 407 13.61 1.49 16.12
C ARG A 407 12.96 1.09 17.45
N ASN A 408 13.76 1.10 18.55
CA ASN A 408 13.24 0.81 19.87
C ASN A 408 12.42 2.00 20.41
N TYR A 409 12.92 3.22 20.27
CA TYR A 409 12.30 4.43 20.80
C TYR A 409 10.88 4.67 20.25
N ILE A 410 10.67 4.48 18.94
CA ILE A 410 9.35 4.67 18.33
C ILE A 410 8.31 3.63 18.81
N THR A 411 8.74 2.55 19.47
CA THR A 411 7.82 1.56 20.08
C THR A 411 7.29 1.96 21.45
N ASN A 412 7.80 3.05 22.03
CA ASN A 412 7.28 3.59 23.30
C ASN A 412 5.80 3.97 23.20
N ASN A 413 5.17 4.06 24.36
CA ASN A 413 3.79 4.46 24.47
C ASN A 413 3.71 6.00 24.50
N PHE A 414 3.38 6.61 23.36
CA PHE A 414 3.15 8.04 23.25
C PHE A 414 1.68 8.37 23.50
N LEU A 415 1.42 9.49 24.18
CA LEU A 415 0.08 10.03 24.39
C LEU A 415 0.02 11.44 23.78
N ALA A 416 -0.97 11.71 22.96
CA ALA A 416 -1.17 13.01 22.34
C ALA A 416 -2.57 13.57 22.62
N LYS A 417 -2.64 14.87 22.97
CA LYS A 417 -3.89 15.60 23.19
C LYS A 417 -3.88 16.92 22.48
N CYS A 418 -4.96 17.21 21.77
CA CYS A 418 -5.22 18.46 21.07
C CYS A 418 -6.17 19.34 21.88
N TYR A 419 -5.84 20.62 22.01
CA TYR A 419 -6.62 21.64 22.69
C TYR A 419 -6.82 22.85 21.79
N SER A 420 -8.05 23.39 21.75
CA SER A 420 -8.34 24.65 21.06
C SER A 420 -7.81 25.85 21.86
N CYS A 421 -7.24 26.84 21.16
CA CYS A 421 -6.84 28.14 21.69
C CYS A 421 -7.86 29.23 21.36
N LYS A 422 -7.75 30.40 21.98
CA LYS A 422 -8.74 31.50 21.83
C LYS A 422 -8.84 32.06 20.41
N ASP A 423 -7.83 31.91 19.58
CA ASP A 423 -7.68 32.54 18.23
C ASP A 423 -8.01 31.55 17.11
N GLY A 424 -8.74 30.46 17.38
CA GLY A 424 -9.05 29.43 16.39
C GLY A 424 -7.82 28.59 16.00
N LYS A 425 -6.74 28.67 16.77
CA LYS A 425 -5.55 27.83 16.68
C LYS A 425 -5.65 26.65 17.66
N TYR A 426 -4.73 25.72 17.53
CA TYR A 426 -4.68 24.51 18.34
C TYR A 426 -3.28 24.27 18.88
N ASN A 427 -3.20 23.71 20.07
CA ASN A 427 -1.98 23.17 20.64
C ASN A 427 -2.12 21.66 20.80
N VAL A 428 -1.06 20.92 20.46
CA VAL A 428 -0.98 19.49 20.69
C VAL A 428 0.11 19.22 21.72
N ILE A 429 -0.27 18.58 22.82
CA ILE A 429 0.65 18.14 23.87
C ILE A 429 0.95 16.67 23.64
N ILE A 430 2.23 16.34 23.49
CA ILE A 430 2.70 14.98 23.28
C ILE A 430 3.57 14.58 24.47
N LYS A 431 3.24 13.46 25.11
CA LYS A 431 4.01 12.86 26.21
C LYS A 431 4.73 11.62 25.70
N ALA A 432 6.04 11.56 25.96
CA ALA A 432 6.86 10.38 25.73
C ALA A 432 7.02 9.58 27.04
N GLY A 433 7.06 8.26 26.95
CA GLY A 433 7.21 7.39 28.11
C GLY A 433 8.64 7.30 28.65
N HIS A 434 9.62 7.71 27.87
CA HIS A 434 11.05 7.61 28.23
C HIS A 434 11.88 8.61 27.45
N HIS A 435 12.88 9.22 28.10
CA HIS A 435 13.88 10.07 27.48
C HIS A 435 15.27 9.49 27.74
N ASP A 436 16.16 9.55 26.73
CA ASP A 436 17.56 9.11 26.83
C ASP A 436 18.47 10.28 26.49
N ASN A 437 19.19 10.79 27.45
CA ASN A 437 20.05 11.98 27.33
C ASN A 437 21.24 11.82 26.36
N ARG A 438 21.50 10.60 25.86
CA ARG A 438 22.54 10.36 24.84
C ARG A 438 22.13 10.87 23.47
N TYR A 439 20.84 11.08 23.26
CA TYR A 439 20.26 11.51 21.98
C TYR A 439 19.46 12.79 22.14
N ARG A 440 19.58 13.65 21.17
CA ARG A 440 18.66 14.78 21.03
C ARG A 440 17.43 14.33 20.27
N ILE A 441 16.27 14.43 20.89
CA ILE A 441 15.03 13.95 20.31
C ILE A 441 14.09 15.13 20.08
N GLN A 442 13.58 15.26 18.87
CA GLN A 442 12.64 16.29 18.47
C GLN A 442 11.39 15.66 17.86
N ILE A 443 10.28 16.41 17.92
CA ILE A 443 9.01 16.00 17.30
C ILE A 443 8.41 17.16 16.51
N ALA A 444 7.78 16.84 15.38
CA ALA A 444 7.06 17.80 14.54
C ALA A 444 5.75 17.17 14.03
N PRO A 445 4.73 17.98 13.73
CA PRO A 445 3.60 17.49 12.94
C PRO A 445 4.08 17.10 11.53
N MET A 446 3.58 16.01 10.98
CA MET A 446 3.96 15.59 9.62
C MET A 446 3.66 16.70 8.58
N GLN A 447 2.60 17.49 8.78
CA GLN A 447 2.21 18.58 7.88
C GLN A 447 3.15 19.80 7.90
N THR A 448 3.99 19.92 8.92
CA THR A 448 4.95 21.02 9.10
C THR A 448 6.29 20.48 9.60
N ALA A 449 6.94 19.66 8.78
CA ALA A 449 8.19 18.97 9.11
C ALA A 449 9.32 19.89 9.61
N GLY A 450 9.32 21.15 9.20
CA GLY A 450 10.29 22.17 9.66
C GLY A 450 10.03 22.71 11.07
N TYR A 451 8.82 22.47 11.63
CA TYR A 451 8.48 22.93 12.97
C TYR A 451 8.82 21.86 14.01
N LYS A 452 10.10 21.65 14.29
CA LYS A 452 10.61 20.67 15.26
C LYS A 452 10.68 21.27 16.65
N VAL A 453 10.16 20.57 17.65
CA VAL A 453 10.20 20.92 19.08
C VAL A 453 10.92 19.81 19.84
N GLU A 454 11.74 20.17 20.83
CA GLU A 454 12.42 19.18 21.70
C GLU A 454 11.40 18.30 22.42
N LEU A 455 11.66 17.00 22.40
CA LEU A 455 10.85 16.00 23.09
C LEU A 455 11.68 15.32 24.19
N GLU A 456 11.65 15.88 25.37
CA GLU A 456 12.20 15.24 26.56
C GLU A 456 11.17 14.24 27.13
N ASN A 457 10.33 14.67 28.08
CA ASN A 457 9.21 13.89 28.60
C ASN A 457 7.87 14.35 27.99
N GLU A 458 7.80 15.62 27.62
CA GLU A 458 6.64 16.26 27.02
C GLU A 458 7.09 17.31 26.00
N ALA A 459 6.33 17.43 24.90
CA ALA A 459 6.50 18.48 23.91
C ALA A 459 5.16 19.16 23.65
N ILE A 460 5.18 20.49 23.39
CA ILE A 460 3.99 21.26 23.06
C ILE A 460 4.16 21.83 21.65
N LEU A 461 3.38 21.31 20.72
CA LEU A 461 3.26 21.85 19.36
C LEU A 461 2.20 22.94 19.37
N SER A 462 2.61 24.20 19.25
CA SER A 462 1.74 25.35 19.46
C SER A 462 1.30 26.03 18.16
N ASN A 463 0.16 26.74 18.21
CA ASN A 463 -0.33 27.60 17.13
C ASN A 463 -0.66 26.87 15.81
N LEU A 464 -1.03 25.61 15.87
CA LEU A 464 -1.42 24.83 14.69
C LEU A 464 -2.78 25.28 14.15
N THR A 465 -2.91 25.31 12.83
CA THR A 465 -4.21 25.47 12.16
C THR A 465 -4.94 24.13 12.08
N LEU A 466 -6.25 24.13 11.86
CA LEU A 466 -7.03 22.91 11.64
C LEU A 466 -6.41 22.00 10.57
N ALA A 467 -6.03 22.55 9.42
CA ALA A 467 -5.45 21.78 8.32
C ALA A 467 -4.08 21.16 8.64
N GLN A 468 -3.39 21.61 9.68
CA GLN A 468 -2.12 21.07 10.14
C GLN A 468 -2.27 19.94 11.17
N LEU A 469 -3.48 19.71 11.69
CA LEU A 469 -3.73 18.63 12.64
C LEU A 469 -3.75 17.27 11.94
N SER A 470 -3.02 16.31 12.50
CA SER A 470 -2.94 14.92 12.04
C SER A 470 -2.57 14.01 13.20
N ASP A 471 -2.86 12.72 13.07
CA ASP A 471 -2.34 11.68 13.96
C ASP A 471 -0.88 11.32 13.64
N PHE A 472 -0.29 11.82 12.54
CA PHE A 472 1.07 11.50 12.12
C PHE A 472 2.07 12.58 12.52
N TYR A 473 3.17 12.14 13.14
CA TYR A 473 4.24 12.99 13.64
C TYR A 473 5.58 12.48 13.16
N ILE A 474 6.54 13.40 12.96
CA ILE A 474 7.93 13.09 12.66
C ILE A 474 8.69 13.11 13.96
N ILE A 475 9.31 12.01 14.31
CA ILE A 475 10.33 11.92 15.38
C ILE A 475 11.69 11.99 14.72
N SER A 476 12.49 12.97 15.16
CA SER A 476 13.87 13.20 14.71
C SER A 476 14.80 12.89 15.87
N VAL A 477 15.75 12.00 15.65
CA VAL A 477 16.75 11.61 16.66
C VAL A 477 18.13 11.93 16.12
N GLN A 478 18.91 12.66 16.90
CA GLN A 478 20.29 13.01 16.61
C GLN A 478 21.23 12.42 17.66
N ASP A 479 22.30 11.78 17.22
CA ASP A 479 23.34 11.27 18.11
C ASP A 479 24.43 12.33 18.43
N ALA A 480 25.43 11.97 19.24
CA ALA A 480 26.54 12.83 19.59
C ALA A 480 27.46 13.18 18.40
N ASN A 481 27.40 12.43 17.31
CA ASN A 481 28.17 12.67 16.08
C ASN A 481 27.37 13.50 15.06
N GLU A 482 26.25 14.10 15.48
CA GLU A 482 25.34 14.87 14.63
C GLU A 482 24.67 14.06 13.50
N GLN A 483 24.70 12.73 13.56
CA GLN A 483 23.94 11.90 12.64
C GLN A 483 22.46 11.97 12.99
N ASN A 484 21.61 12.19 11.99
CA ASN A 484 20.17 12.33 12.16
C ASN A 484 19.42 11.14 11.57
N MET A 485 18.37 10.69 12.27
CA MET A 485 17.42 9.74 11.75
C MET A 485 15.99 10.24 12.03
N ASP A 486 15.23 10.42 10.99
CA ASP A 486 13.84 10.84 11.06
C ASP A 486 12.90 9.65 10.77
N LYS A 487 11.83 9.51 11.56
CA LYS A 487 10.77 8.52 11.38
C LYS A 487 9.40 9.16 11.55
N VAL A 488 8.49 8.83 10.65
CA VAL A 488 7.07 9.16 10.81
C VAL A 488 6.41 8.08 11.63
N ILE A 489 5.67 8.47 12.67
CA ILE A 489 4.85 7.56 13.49
C ILE A 489 3.43 8.08 13.65
N LYS A 490 2.50 7.17 13.80
CA LYS A 490 1.12 7.48 14.15
C LYS A 490 0.93 7.48 15.66
N ILE A 491 0.47 8.61 16.21
CA ILE A 491 0.07 8.74 17.61
C ILE A 491 -1.41 9.18 17.62
N PRO A 492 -2.36 8.30 17.96
CA PRO A 492 -3.76 8.68 18.07
C PRO A 492 -3.92 9.88 18.99
N THR A 493 -4.39 11.00 18.46
CA THR A 493 -4.44 12.28 19.17
C THR A 493 -5.86 12.59 19.63
N GLU A 494 -6.06 12.54 20.95
CA GLU A 494 -7.35 12.86 21.55
C GLU A 494 -7.69 14.34 21.35
N GLY A 495 -8.93 14.65 20.98
CA GLY A 495 -9.43 16.02 20.86
C GLY A 495 -9.26 16.65 19.47
N ILE A 496 -8.73 15.96 18.46
CA ILE A 496 -8.76 16.48 17.08
C ILE A 496 -10.22 16.57 16.60
N PRO A 497 -10.70 17.77 16.19
CA PRO A 497 -12.03 17.94 15.62
C PRO A 497 -12.01 17.53 14.13
N TYR A 498 -12.08 16.22 13.84
CA TYR A 498 -11.90 15.67 12.49
C TYR A 498 -12.84 16.28 11.44
N GLU A 499 -14.12 16.54 11.79
CA GLU A 499 -15.08 17.13 10.86
C GLU A 499 -14.67 18.56 10.46
N ASP A 500 -14.35 19.42 11.45
CA ASP A 500 -13.92 20.80 11.19
C ASP A 500 -12.57 20.84 10.47
N ARG A 501 -11.66 19.93 10.83
CA ARG A 501 -10.36 19.75 10.16
C ARG A 501 -10.55 19.41 8.68
N ASP A 502 -11.38 18.43 8.39
CA ASP A 502 -11.63 17.99 7.03
C ASP A 502 -12.26 19.11 6.19
N ILE A 503 -13.20 19.86 6.76
CA ILE A 503 -13.77 21.08 6.14
C ILE A 503 -12.65 22.09 5.84
N ALA A 504 -11.77 22.36 6.80
CA ALA A 504 -10.66 23.30 6.60
C ALA A 504 -9.70 22.83 5.48
N ILE A 505 -9.43 21.52 5.39
CA ILE A 505 -8.62 20.96 4.32
C ILE A 505 -9.31 21.13 2.96
N TYR A 506 -10.61 20.80 2.86
CA TYR A 506 -11.36 21.00 1.61
C TYR A 506 -11.34 22.47 1.16
N LYS A 507 -11.52 23.43 2.08
CA LYS A 507 -11.44 24.86 1.81
C LYS A 507 -10.08 25.32 1.30
N THR A 508 -8.99 24.66 1.69
CA THR A 508 -7.66 24.99 1.16
C THR A 508 -7.55 24.80 -0.35
N PHE A 509 -8.31 23.86 -0.90
CA PHE A 509 -8.27 23.51 -2.32
C PHE A 509 -9.46 24.05 -3.10
N VAL A 510 -10.64 24.18 -2.46
CA VAL A 510 -11.88 24.70 -3.04
C VAL A 510 -12.18 26.05 -2.37
N ASP A 511 -11.35 27.05 -2.69
CA ASP A 511 -11.31 28.38 -2.04
C ASP A 511 -12.08 29.46 -2.82
N SER A 512 -12.69 29.11 -3.96
CA SER A 512 -13.40 30.06 -4.82
C SER A 512 -14.64 29.42 -5.44
N LYS A 513 -15.57 30.28 -5.88
CA LYS A 513 -16.78 29.88 -6.63
C LYS A 513 -16.43 29.07 -7.87
N GLU A 514 -15.38 29.48 -8.59
CA GLU A 514 -14.92 28.79 -9.79
C GLU A 514 -14.47 27.36 -9.51
N LYS A 515 -13.59 27.17 -8.50
CA LYS A 515 -13.12 25.83 -8.10
C LYS A 515 -14.28 24.97 -7.58
N PHE A 516 -15.23 25.56 -6.87
CA PHE A 516 -16.43 24.87 -6.42
C PHE A 516 -17.30 24.37 -7.59
N LEU A 517 -17.56 25.23 -8.57
CA LEU A 517 -18.35 24.85 -9.75
C LEU A 517 -17.63 23.79 -10.60
N ARG A 518 -16.32 23.88 -10.74
CA ARG A 518 -15.51 22.82 -11.39
C ARG A 518 -15.62 21.49 -10.67
N TYR A 519 -15.58 21.51 -9.34
CA TYR A 519 -15.75 20.30 -8.55
C TYR A 519 -17.14 19.68 -8.72
N LEU A 520 -18.19 20.52 -8.73
CA LEU A 520 -19.55 20.06 -9.00
C LEU A 520 -19.70 19.47 -10.41
N SER A 521 -19.12 20.13 -11.43
CA SER A 521 -19.12 19.61 -12.81
C SER A 521 -18.48 18.24 -12.87
N PHE A 522 -17.33 18.05 -12.20
CA PHE A 522 -16.67 16.75 -12.12
C PHE A 522 -17.56 15.67 -11.49
N ILE A 523 -18.26 15.97 -10.40
CA ILE A 523 -19.19 15.02 -9.78
C ILE A 523 -20.35 14.69 -10.71
N LEU A 524 -20.87 15.68 -11.45
CA LEU A 524 -22.03 15.52 -12.30
C LEU A 524 -21.73 14.72 -13.59
N THR A 525 -20.57 14.93 -14.20
CA THR A 525 -20.16 14.21 -15.43
C THR A 525 -19.65 12.81 -15.11
N ASP A 526 -18.90 12.64 -14.03
CA ASP A 526 -18.20 11.40 -13.66
C ASP A 526 -17.14 10.97 -14.70
N ASP A 527 -16.77 11.90 -15.58
CA ASP A 527 -15.77 11.70 -16.62
C ASP A 527 -14.53 12.50 -16.27
N ILE A 528 -13.47 11.77 -15.93
CA ILE A 528 -12.19 12.37 -15.54
C ILE A 528 -11.49 12.98 -16.75
N ASP A 529 -11.59 12.33 -17.90
CA ASP A 529 -10.90 12.78 -19.11
C ASP A 529 -11.55 14.05 -19.64
N GLU A 530 -12.90 14.12 -19.62
CA GLU A 530 -13.65 15.37 -19.94
C GLU A 530 -13.26 16.49 -18.96
N TYR A 531 -13.23 16.19 -17.65
CA TYR A 531 -12.86 17.18 -16.64
C TYR A 531 -11.43 17.72 -16.83
N LEU A 532 -10.46 16.84 -17.08
CA LEU A 532 -9.06 17.22 -17.27
C LEU A 532 -8.86 18.00 -18.59
N PHE A 533 -9.55 17.60 -19.64
CA PHE A 533 -9.53 18.30 -20.91
C PHE A 533 -10.08 19.73 -20.78
N ASP A 534 -11.22 19.91 -20.10
CA ASP A 534 -11.81 21.22 -19.84
C ASP A 534 -10.91 22.09 -18.95
N ALA A 535 -10.25 21.49 -17.95
CA ALA A 535 -9.28 22.19 -17.10
C ALA A 535 -8.06 22.68 -17.91
N GLU A 536 -7.54 21.86 -18.83
CA GLU A 536 -6.41 22.21 -19.69
C GLU A 536 -6.78 23.31 -20.70
N GLN A 537 -7.95 23.20 -21.32
CA GLN A 537 -8.48 24.22 -22.23
C GLN A 537 -8.63 25.58 -21.52
N SER A 538 -9.20 25.57 -20.32
CA SER A 538 -9.36 26.77 -19.50
C SER A 538 -8.03 27.42 -19.15
N MET A 539 -6.99 26.64 -18.80
CA MET A 539 -5.65 27.16 -18.55
C MET A 539 -5.01 27.78 -19.80
N LYS A 540 -5.21 27.18 -20.99
CA LYS A 540 -4.69 27.70 -22.25
C LYS A 540 -5.36 29.04 -22.59
N LEU A 541 -6.67 29.17 -22.36
CA LEU A 541 -7.42 30.41 -22.60
C LEU A 541 -6.98 31.54 -21.66
N ILE A 542 -6.76 31.26 -20.38
CA ILE A 542 -6.24 32.22 -19.39
C ILE A 542 -4.84 32.70 -19.80
N ALA A 543 -3.97 31.77 -20.23
CA ALA A 543 -2.62 32.11 -20.68
C ALA A 543 -2.58 32.98 -21.94
N GLN A 544 -3.59 32.87 -22.83
CA GLN A 544 -3.69 33.64 -24.08
C GLN A 544 -4.30 35.02 -23.89
N HIS A 545 -5.21 35.23 -22.94
CA HIS A 545 -6.01 36.46 -22.82
C HIS A 545 -5.61 37.38 -21.67
N GLY A 546 -4.59 37.05 -20.90
CA GLY A 546 -4.14 37.87 -19.77
C GLY A 546 -5.12 37.87 -18.59
N ASN A 547 -4.74 38.55 -17.51
CA ASN A 547 -5.45 38.59 -16.22
C ASN A 547 -6.79 39.34 -16.19
N ASP A 548 -7.55 39.34 -17.25
CA ASP A 548 -8.91 39.87 -17.19
C ASP A 548 -9.84 38.84 -16.55
N LYS A 549 -9.96 38.97 -15.21
CA LYS A 549 -10.70 38.03 -14.36
C LYS A 549 -12.19 37.89 -14.65
N ASP A 550 -12.75 38.84 -15.42
CA ASP A 550 -14.18 38.91 -15.68
C ASP A 550 -14.60 38.35 -17.08
N SER A 551 -13.65 37.88 -17.89
CA SER A 551 -13.93 37.55 -19.29
C SER A 551 -13.83 36.08 -19.70
N VAL A 552 -13.53 35.15 -18.79
CA VAL A 552 -13.61 33.72 -19.09
C VAL A 552 -15.03 33.24 -18.76
N PRO A 553 -15.91 33.05 -19.75
CA PRO A 553 -17.18 32.40 -19.49
C PRO A 553 -16.87 30.94 -19.22
N LEU A 554 -16.69 30.60 -17.96
CA LEU A 554 -16.93 29.23 -17.48
C LEU A 554 -18.46 29.01 -17.63
N SER A 555 -18.90 28.80 -18.85
CA SER A 555 -20.20 28.18 -19.11
C SER A 555 -20.05 26.68 -18.76
N LEU A 556 -19.67 26.42 -17.54
CA LEU A 556 -19.96 25.14 -16.91
C LEU A 556 -21.47 25.03 -16.98
N ASN A 557 -21.95 24.19 -17.86
CA ASN A 557 -23.39 23.97 -18.08
C ASN A 557 -23.97 23.20 -16.88
N ILE A 558 -23.64 23.69 -15.65
CA ILE A 558 -24.04 23.06 -14.39
C ILE A 558 -25.55 22.82 -14.37
N TYR A 559 -26.34 23.75 -14.92
CA TYR A 559 -27.78 23.60 -14.98
C TYR A 559 -28.20 22.41 -15.85
N GLU A 560 -27.62 22.27 -17.05
CA GLU A 560 -27.89 21.13 -17.94
C GLU A 560 -27.36 19.81 -17.35
N GLN A 561 -26.19 19.85 -16.74
CA GLN A 561 -25.63 18.67 -16.05
C GLN A 561 -26.53 18.24 -14.88
N LEU A 562 -27.09 19.18 -14.10
CA LEU A 562 -28.05 18.87 -13.05
C LEU A 562 -29.36 18.29 -13.63
N LEU A 563 -29.88 18.83 -14.74
CA LEU A 563 -31.04 18.27 -15.44
C LEU A 563 -30.77 16.83 -15.88
N LYS A 564 -29.61 16.59 -16.51
CA LYS A 564 -29.19 15.26 -16.97
C LYS A 564 -29.07 14.31 -15.78
N ALA A 565 -28.40 14.73 -14.70
CA ALA A 565 -28.26 13.92 -13.48
C ALA A 565 -29.62 13.62 -12.82
N ALA A 566 -30.52 14.59 -12.76
CA ALA A 566 -31.87 14.40 -12.22
C ALA A 566 -32.70 13.37 -13.00
N SER A 567 -32.46 13.26 -14.31
CA SER A 567 -33.18 12.30 -15.17
C SER A 567 -32.52 10.92 -15.21
N SER A 568 -31.19 10.85 -15.26
CA SER A 568 -30.42 9.61 -15.50
C SER A 568 -29.78 9.00 -14.24
N ASN A 569 -29.33 9.82 -13.28
CA ASN A 569 -28.65 9.33 -12.08
C ASN A 569 -28.91 10.19 -10.84
N PRO A 570 -30.11 10.10 -10.22
CA PRO A 570 -30.48 10.90 -9.05
C PRO A 570 -29.54 10.72 -7.82
N LYS A 571 -28.78 9.64 -7.78
CA LYS A 571 -27.82 9.39 -6.69
C LYS A 571 -26.72 10.45 -6.62
N LYS A 572 -26.38 11.09 -7.72
CA LYS A 572 -25.41 12.18 -7.75
C LYS A 572 -25.80 13.38 -6.88
N PHE A 573 -27.09 13.58 -6.63
CA PHE A 573 -27.56 14.61 -5.69
C PHE A 573 -27.13 14.35 -4.24
N ILE A 574 -27.01 13.07 -3.84
CA ILE A 574 -26.51 12.70 -2.50
C ILE A 574 -25.01 13.03 -2.41
N GLU A 575 -24.25 12.77 -3.51
CA GLU A 575 -22.82 13.09 -3.57
C GLU A 575 -22.57 14.60 -3.52
N ILE A 576 -23.38 15.38 -4.21
CA ILE A 576 -23.33 16.86 -4.17
C ILE A 576 -23.58 17.35 -2.72
N GLU A 577 -24.57 16.82 -2.01
CA GLU A 577 -24.83 17.19 -0.62
C GLU A 577 -23.64 16.87 0.30
N ASP A 578 -23.00 15.72 0.10
CA ASP A 578 -21.81 15.36 0.87
C ASP A 578 -20.66 16.35 0.62
N VAL A 579 -20.44 16.76 -0.63
CA VAL A 579 -19.40 17.74 -0.99
C VAL A 579 -19.72 19.12 -0.42
N ILE A 580 -20.96 19.58 -0.52
CA ILE A 580 -21.37 20.88 0.08
C ILE A 580 -21.14 20.86 1.58
N ARG A 581 -21.45 19.75 2.26
CA ARG A 581 -21.20 19.59 3.70
C ARG A 581 -19.71 19.64 4.02
N LYS A 582 -18.87 19.02 3.19
CA LYS A 582 -17.40 19.00 3.35
C LYS A 582 -16.72 20.35 3.05
N ILE A 583 -17.26 21.13 2.12
CA ILE A 583 -16.77 22.50 1.84
C ILE A 583 -17.28 23.47 2.92
N GLY A 584 -18.45 23.21 3.51
CA GLY A 584 -19.04 24.06 4.54
C GLY A 584 -19.85 25.23 3.97
N LYS A 585 -20.16 26.18 4.87
CA LYS A 585 -20.99 27.35 4.53
C LYS A 585 -20.15 28.48 4.00
N GLU A 586 -20.15 28.64 2.67
CA GLU A 586 -19.54 29.76 1.95
C GLU A 586 -20.64 30.48 1.16
N GLU A 587 -20.42 31.74 0.74
CA GLU A 587 -21.40 32.51 -0.02
C GLU A 587 -21.79 31.78 -1.31
N TYR A 588 -20.81 31.32 -2.06
CA TYR A 588 -21.03 30.58 -3.32
C TYR A 588 -21.72 29.22 -3.11
N THR A 589 -21.55 28.56 -1.95
CA THR A 589 -22.28 27.34 -1.66
C THR A 589 -23.73 27.63 -1.33
N GLN A 590 -24.06 28.77 -0.71
CA GLN A 590 -25.43 29.20 -0.42
C GLN A 590 -26.19 29.54 -1.70
N GLU A 591 -25.60 30.32 -2.62
CA GLU A 591 -26.17 30.62 -3.92
C GLU A 591 -26.53 29.35 -4.72
N PHE A 592 -25.62 28.39 -4.74
CA PHE A 592 -25.85 27.12 -5.42
C PHE A 592 -26.98 26.31 -4.76
N LEU A 593 -27.07 26.31 -3.43
CA LEU A 593 -28.10 25.58 -2.68
C LEU A 593 -29.53 26.05 -3.02
N GLU A 594 -29.73 27.30 -3.41
CA GLU A 594 -31.05 27.79 -3.84
C GLU A 594 -31.50 27.11 -5.14
N ILE A 595 -30.58 27.03 -6.11
CA ILE A 595 -30.83 26.32 -7.38
C ILE A 595 -31.02 24.84 -7.13
N TYR A 596 -30.14 24.25 -6.34
CA TYR A 596 -30.11 22.81 -6.01
C TYR A 596 -31.40 22.32 -5.34
N LYS A 597 -31.99 23.11 -4.41
CA LYS A 597 -33.24 22.78 -3.74
C LYS A 597 -34.39 22.58 -4.73
N THR A 598 -34.48 23.43 -5.75
CA THR A 598 -35.50 23.33 -6.81
C THR A 598 -35.41 21.99 -7.54
N PHE A 599 -34.20 21.56 -7.91
CA PHE A 599 -33.96 20.25 -8.55
C PHE A 599 -34.31 19.08 -7.63
N LYS A 600 -33.94 19.17 -6.35
CA LYS A 600 -34.22 18.11 -5.37
C LYS A 600 -35.70 17.92 -5.11
N GLU A 601 -36.48 19.00 -5.08
CA GLU A 601 -37.93 18.94 -4.94
C GLU A 601 -38.58 18.29 -6.18
N ALA A 602 -38.11 18.62 -7.39
CA ALA A 602 -38.59 18.00 -8.62
C ALA A 602 -38.30 16.49 -8.69
N ILE A 603 -37.17 16.01 -8.15
CA ILE A 603 -36.82 14.59 -8.10
C ILE A 603 -37.70 13.82 -7.10
N LYS A 604 -38.07 14.44 -5.98
CA LYS A 604 -38.93 13.80 -4.96
C LYS A 604 -40.37 13.60 -5.42
N GLN A 605 -40.80 14.35 -6.43
CA GLN A 605 -42.15 14.26 -6.99
C GLN A 605 -42.28 13.18 -8.08
N LYS A 606 -41.18 12.61 -8.53
CA LYS A 606 -41.12 11.43 -9.40
C LYS A 606 -40.89 10.15 -8.60
#